data_5b2f4b46779223c479193884bafdc3ed
#
_entry.id   5b2f4b46779223c479193884bafdc3ed
#
_cell.length_a   1.000
_cell.length_b   1.000
_cell.length_c   1.000
_cell.angle_alpha   90.00
_cell.angle_beta   90.00
_cell.angle_gamma   90.00
#
_symmetry.space_group_name_H-M   'P 1'
#
loop_
_entity.id
_entity.type
_entity.pdbx_description
1 polymer ?
#
loop_
_entity_poly.entity_id
_entity_poly.type
_entity_poly.pdbx_seq_one_letter_code
_entity_poly.pdbx_strand_id
1 'polypeptide(L)'
;GVDGIRYEEIFIASYDFGGILPELSEHLGEYESLDELNHLACLLSEMAPDDFEKFGAALSMGTHTSSLADIINLAENLEYFEFYPDIENEDDLGRYYAEDLPIPAELKDYVDYESYGRDISTNENGHFSHGGYVIQTDTLKEIYHGTEDIPKEHKIFALPQLSIREQMAAYKEVIDRFPPAADRAHPEPG
;
A
#
# COMPACT_ATOMS: atom_id res chain seq x y z
N GLY A 1 20.41 15.15 6.66
CA GLY A 1 20.08 15.92 5.45
C GLY A 1 21.25 15.96 4.48
N VAL A 2 21.00 16.19 3.23
CA VAL A 2 22.02 16.20 2.14
C VAL A 2 23.07 17.28 2.35
N ASP A 3 22.74 18.33 3.07
CA ASP A 3 23.56 19.52 3.38
C ASP A 3 24.03 19.57 4.84
N GLY A 4 23.85 18.46 5.60
CA GLY A 4 24.21 18.40 7.02
C GLY A 4 23.20 19.09 7.95
N ILE A 5 22.12 19.63 7.43
CA ILE A 5 21.04 20.23 8.22
C ILE A 5 20.14 19.10 8.72
N ARG A 6 19.75 19.16 10.00
CA ARG A 6 18.80 18.22 10.60
C ARG A 6 17.39 18.78 10.35
N TYR A 7 16.60 18.07 9.54
CA TYR A 7 15.19 18.41 9.32
C TYR A 7 14.37 17.74 10.42
N GLU A 8 13.40 18.46 10.96
CA GLU A 8 12.51 17.95 12.02
C GLU A 8 11.30 17.25 11.43
N GLU A 9 10.89 17.64 10.21
CA GLU A 9 9.75 17.07 9.51
C GLU A 9 10.06 16.91 8.02
N ILE A 10 9.51 15.88 7.42
CA ILE A 10 9.52 15.62 5.98
C ILE A 10 8.07 15.44 5.56
N PHE A 11 7.62 16.16 4.54
CA PHE A 11 6.32 15.93 3.92
C PHE A 11 6.51 15.56 2.46
N ILE A 12 5.58 14.76 1.94
CA ILE A 12 5.61 14.27 0.57
C ILE A 12 4.73 15.21 -0.27
N ALA A 13 5.33 15.88 -1.25
CA ALA A 13 4.64 16.85 -2.07
C ALA A 13 3.83 16.20 -3.21
N SER A 14 4.26 15.03 -3.69
CA SER A 14 3.57 14.28 -4.73
C SER A 14 4.08 12.84 -4.80
N TYR A 15 3.23 11.95 -5.31
CA TYR A 15 3.56 10.58 -5.66
C TYR A 15 3.54 10.42 -7.18
N ASP A 16 4.54 9.76 -7.73
CA ASP A 16 4.59 9.40 -9.14
C ASP A 16 4.91 7.91 -9.28
N PHE A 17 3.91 7.13 -9.61
CA PHE A 17 4.02 5.70 -9.88
C PHE A 17 4.12 5.40 -11.39
N GLY A 18 4.55 6.39 -12.21
CA GLY A 18 4.71 6.23 -13.65
C GLY A 18 3.40 5.99 -14.41
N GLY A 19 2.26 6.37 -13.83
CA GLY A 19 0.93 6.15 -14.41
C GLY A 19 0.43 4.71 -14.35
N ILE A 20 1.14 3.83 -13.64
CA ILE A 20 0.84 2.38 -13.61
C ILE A 20 -0.24 2.07 -12.57
N LEU A 21 -0.29 2.83 -11.47
CA LEU A 21 -1.29 2.70 -10.39
C LEU A 21 -1.78 4.08 -9.98
N PRO A 22 -2.58 4.76 -10.80
CA PRO A 22 -3.09 6.10 -10.47
C PRO A 22 -3.92 6.08 -9.18
N GLU A 23 -4.65 5.01 -8.92
CA GLU A 23 -5.48 4.84 -7.74
C GLU A 23 -4.66 4.83 -6.45
N LEU A 24 -3.42 4.32 -6.46
CA LEU A 24 -2.57 4.25 -5.27
C LEU A 24 -2.30 5.65 -4.69
N SER A 25 -2.08 6.65 -5.54
CA SER A 25 -1.82 8.01 -5.09
C SER A 25 -3.00 8.66 -4.36
N GLU A 26 -4.23 8.21 -4.61
CA GLU A 26 -5.44 8.72 -3.98
C GLU A 26 -5.58 8.26 -2.51
N HIS A 27 -4.90 7.16 -2.16
CA HIS A 27 -4.96 6.55 -0.83
C HIS A 27 -3.77 6.92 0.07
N LEU A 28 -2.80 7.68 -0.45
CA LEU A 28 -1.58 8.05 0.28
C LEU A 28 -1.63 9.50 0.76
N GLY A 29 -1.24 9.72 2.01
CA GLY A 29 -1.19 11.04 2.65
C GLY A 29 0.17 11.74 2.49
N GLU A 30 0.25 13.01 2.91
CA GLU A 30 1.48 13.82 2.85
C GLU A 30 2.54 13.39 3.88
N TYR A 31 2.15 12.65 4.91
CA TYR A 31 2.99 12.29 6.07
C TYR A 31 3.21 10.80 6.21
N GLU A 32 3.18 10.06 5.09
CA GLU A 32 3.44 8.62 5.11
C GLU A 32 4.88 8.29 5.51
N SER A 33 5.06 7.16 6.15
CA SER A 33 6.37 6.64 6.49
C SER A 33 7.17 6.29 5.23
N LEU A 34 8.33 6.91 5.06
CA LEU A 34 9.20 6.62 3.91
C LEU A 34 9.72 5.18 3.90
N ASP A 35 9.90 4.56 5.08
CA ASP A 35 10.29 3.15 5.18
C ASP A 35 9.15 2.24 4.72
N GLU A 36 7.90 2.53 5.08
CA GLU A 36 6.72 1.78 4.62
C GLU A 36 6.48 1.96 3.13
N LEU A 37 6.62 3.19 2.61
CA LEU A 37 6.51 3.45 1.18
C LEU A 37 7.57 2.69 0.38
N ASN A 38 8.81 2.67 0.86
CA ASN A 38 9.87 1.91 0.21
C ASN A 38 9.62 0.40 0.29
N HIS A 39 9.09 -0.08 1.43
CA HIS A 39 8.70 -1.47 1.57
C HIS A 39 7.61 -1.86 0.58
N LEU A 40 6.54 -1.06 0.49
CA LEU A 40 5.49 -1.26 -0.52
C LEU A 40 6.08 -1.25 -1.95
N ALA A 41 6.95 -0.29 -2.26
CA ALA A 41 7.58 -0.21 -3.58
C ALA A 41 8.42 -1.46 -3.90
N CYS A 42 9.13 -2.02 -2.91
CA CYS A 42 9.86 -3.28 -3.07
C CYS A 42 8.90 -4.44 -3.35
N LEU A 43 7.82 -4.59 -2.57
CA LEU A 43 6.80 -5.63 -2.80
C LEU A 43 6.23 -5.54 -4.22
N LEU A 44 5.81 -4.34 -4.63
CA LEU A 44 5.25 -4.12 -5.98
C LEU A 44 6.27 -4.41 -7.10
N SER A 45 7.56 -4.12 -6.88
CA SER A 45 8.61 -4.38 -7.88
C SER A 45 8.92 -5.85 -8.08
N GLU A 46 8.61 -6.69 -7.10
CA GLU A 46 8.82 -8.14 -7.13
C GLU A 46 7.61 -8.91 -7.66
N MET A 47 6.46 -8.25 -7.84
CA MET A 47 5.24 -8.86 -8.35
C MET A 47 5.41 -9.29 -9.81
N ALA A 48 4.82 -10.43 -10.15
CA ALA A 48 4.62 -10.79 -11.56
C ALA A 48 3.62 -9.81 -12.21
N PRO A 49 3.66 -9.60 -13.54
CA PRO A 49 2.74 -8.68 -14.22
C PRO A 49 1.25 -8.94 -13.90
N ASP A 50 0.84 -10.22 -13.90
CA ASP A 50 -0.55 -10.61 -13.61
C ASP A 50 -0.95 -10.31 -12.16
N ASP A 51 -0.02 -10.48 -11.20
CA ASP A 51 -0.26 -10.14 -9.80
C ASP A 51 -0.32 -8.63 -9.58
N PHE A 52 0.46 -7.87 -10.36
CA PHE A 52 0.44 -6.42 -10.33
C PHE A 52 -0.89 -5.86 -10.84
N GLU A 53 -1.44 -6.41 -11.94
CA GLU A 53 -2.77 -6.05 -12.45
C GLU A 53 -3.87 -6.41 -11.43
N LYS A 54 -3.79 -7.61 -10.84
CA LYS A 54 -4.70 -8.05 -9.78
C LYS A 54 -4.63 -7.13 -8.55
N PHE A 55 -3.43 -6.70 -8.14
CA PHE A 55 -3.26 -5.74 -7.04
C PHE A 55 -3.95 -4.42 -7.35
N GLY A 56 -3.78 -3.87 -8.55
CA GLY A 56 -4.47 -2.65 -8.99
C GLY A 56 -5.99 -2.79 -8.95
N ALA A 57 -6.51 -3.92 -9.43
CA ALA A 57 -7.94 -4.22 -9.38
C ALA A 57 -8.45 -4.35 -7.94
N ALA A 58 -7.72 -5.05 -7.05
CA ALA A 58 -8.08 -5.19 -5.65
C ALA A 58 -8.03 -3.85 -4.90
N LEU A 59 -7.04 -2.99 -5.22
CA LEU A 59 -6.93 -1.63 -4.67
C LEU A 59 -8.16 -0.79 -5.02
N SER A 60 -8.66 -0.89 -6.26
CA SER A 60 -9.84 -0.15 -6.73
C SER A 60 -11.14 -0.52 -6.02
N MET A 61 -11.21 -1.68 -5.34
CA MET A 61 -12.35 -2.03 -4.48
C MET A 61 -12.50 -1.07 -3.28
N GLY A 62 -11.42 -0.42 -2.84
CA GLY A 62 -11.43 0.53 -1.73
C GLY A 62 -11.67 -0.07 -0.34
N THR A 63 -11.66 -1.39 -0.20
CA THR A 63 -11.97 -2.08 1.07
C THR A 63 -10.78 -2.18 2.01
N HIS A 64 -9.55 -2.17 1.48
CA HIS A 64 -8.30 -2.33 2.23
C HIS A 64 -7.30 -1.21 1.90
N THR A 65 -7.77 0.04 1.98
CA THR A 65 -7.02 1.23 1.55
C THR A 65 -7.07 2.37 2.54
N SER A 66 -7.49 2.10 3.79
CA SER A 66 -7.65 3.13 4.82
C SER A 66 -6.32 3.66 5.35
N SER A 67 -5.25 2.90 5.19
CA SER A 67 -3.89 3.24 5.62
C SER A 67 -2.85 2.58 4.73
N LEU A 68 -1.61 3.07 4.78
CA LEU A 68 -0.48 2.43 4.09
C LEU A 68 -0.25 0.99 4.58
N ALA A 69 -0.48 0.72 5.87
CA ALA A 69 -0.42 -0.64 6.41
C ALA A 69 -1.49 -1.57 5.81
N ASP A 70 -2.72 -1.07 5.58
CA ASP A 70 -3.77 -1.85 4.91
C ASP A 70 -3.37 -2.19 3.47
N ILE A 71 -2.76 -1.22 2.76
CA ILE A 71 -2.29 -1.42 1.38
C ILE A 71 -1.13 -2.43 1.33
N ILE A 72 -0.21 -2.40 2.30
CA ILE A 72 0.85 -3.40 2.42
C ILE A 72 0.24 -4.79 2.69
N ASN A 73 -0.72 -4.87 3.61
CA ASN A 73 -1.42 -6.13 3.86
C ASN A 73 -2.20 -6.62 2.63
N LEU A 74 -2.80 -5.73 1.84
CA LEU A 74 -3.43 -6.08 0.57
C LEU A 74 -2.41 -6.72 -0.39
N ALA A 75 -1.23 -6.09 -0.55
CA ALA A 75 -0.16 -6.60 -1.40
C ALA A 75 0.35 -7.99 -0.97
N GLU A 76 0.39 -8.25 0.33
CA GLU A 76 0.83 -9.51 0.94
C GLU A 76 -0.25 -10.63 0.92
N ASN A 77 -1.49 -10.31 0.51
CA ASN A 77 -2.63 -11.21 0.57
C ASN A 77 -3.36 -11.39 -0.78
N LEU A 78 -2.64 -11.23 -1.89
CA LEU A 78 -3.25 -11.34 -3.23
C LEU A 78 -3.81 -12.73 -3.56
N GLU A 79 -3.41 -13.77 -2.83
CA GLU A 79 -3.99 -15.11 -2.96
C GLU A 79 -5.48 -15.17 -2.55
N TYR A 80 -5.99 -14.19 -1.79
CA TYR A 80 -7.40 -14.10 -1.42
C TYR A 80 -8.25 -13.28 -2.40
N PHE A 81 -7.67 -12.95 -3.56
CA PHE A 81 -8.38 -12.29 -4.64
C PHE A 81 -8.32 -13.14 -5.92
N GLU A 82 -9.43 -13.19 -6.62
CA GLU A 82 -9.49 -13.68 -7.99
C GLU A 82 -9.71 -12.51 -8.92
N PHE A 83 -9.02 -12.52 -10.06
CA PHE A 83 -9.07 -11.45 -11.05
C PHE A 83 -9.30 -12.02 -12.43
N TYR A 84 -10.26 -11.45 -13.15
CA TYR A 84 -10.71 -11.86 -14.47
C TYR A 84 -10.50 -10.70 -15.46
N PRO A 85 -9.36 -10.63 -16.15
CA PRO A 85 -9.01 -9.48 -16.98
C PRO A 85 -9.90 -9.30 -18.22
N ASP A 86 -10.56 -10.37 -18.69
CA ASP A 86 -11.41 -10.33 -19.87
C ASP A 86 -12.88 -9.99 -19.55
N ILE A 87 -13.23 -9.71 -18.29
CA ILE A 87 -14.59 -9.42 -17.84
C ILE A 87 -14.69 -7.94 -17.48
N GLU A 88 -15.21 -7.12 -18.38
CA GLU A 88 -15.24 -5.67 -18.20
C GLU A 88 -16.59 -5.14 -17.68
N ASN A 89 -17.67 -5.91 -17.80
CA ASN A 89 -19.02 -5.50 -17.44
C ASN A 89 -19.91 -6.68 -17.05
N GLU A 90 -21.15 -6.37 -16.64
CA GLU A 90 -22.11 -7.36 -16.18
C GLU A 90 -22.50 -8.36 -17.29
N ASP A 91 -22.59 -7.96 -18.57
CA ASP A 91 -22.91 -8.86 -19.67
C ASP A 91 -21.81 -9.90 -19.86
N ASP A 92 -20.54 -9.47 -19.82
CA ASP A 92 -19.39 -10.38 -19.90
C ASP A 92 -19.38 -11.37 -18.71
N LEU A 93 -19.63 -10.87 -17.51
CA LEU A 93 -19.69 -11.69 -16.29
C LEU A 93 -20.83 -12.72 -16.40
N GLY A 94 -22.01 -12.29 -16.84
CA GLY A 94 -23.15 -13.16 -17.03
C GLY A 94 -22.90 -14.23 -18.08
N ARG A 95 -22.23 -13.92 -19.18
CA ARG A 95 -21.83 -14.89 -20.21
C ARG A 95 -20.83 -15.88 -19.67
N TYR A 96 -19.81 -15.43 -18.94
CA TYR A 96 -18.79 -16.27 -18.35
C TYR A 96 -19.42 -17.35 -17.44
N TYR A 97 -20.28 -16.95 -16.50
CA TYR A 97 -20.95 -17.92 -15.62
C TYR A 97 -22.01 -18.76 -16.32
N ALA A 98 -22.57 -18.28 -17.43
CA ALA A 98 -23.56 -19.03 -18.20
C ALA A 98 -22.92 -20.11 -19.10
N GLU A 99 -21.60 -20.12 -19.30
CA GLU A 99 -20.92 -21.15 -20.11
C GLU A 99 -21.16 -22.56 -19.57
N ASP A 100 -21.17 -22.69 -18.24
CA ASP A 100 -21.38 -23.96 -17.55
C ASP A 100 -22.86 -24.32 -17.36
N LEU A 101 -23.80 -23.45 -17.78
CA LEU A 101 -25.22 -23.71 -17.69
C LEU A 101 -25.71 -24.49 -18.91
N PRO A 102 -26.64 -25.47 -18.74
CA PRO A 102 -27.20 -26.24 -19.83
C PRO A 102 -28.24 -25.46 -20.63
N ILE A 103 -27.86 -24.30 -21.19
CA ILE A 103 -28.72 -23.46 -22.00
C ILE A 103 -28.73 -23.96 -23.44
N PRO A 104 -29.92 -24.35 -24.00
CA PRO A 104 -30.05 -24.72 -25.40
C PRO A 104 -29.55 -23.60 -26.32
N ALA A 105 -28.85 -23.97 -27.40
CA ALA A 105 -28.24 -23.01 -28.32
C ALA A 105 -29.26 -22.00 -28.88
N GLU A 106 -30.48 -22.44 -29.11
CA GLU A 106 -31.58 -21.64 -29.65
C GLU A 106 -32.08 -20.58 -28.66
N LEU A 107 -31.77 -20.72 -27.38
CA LEU A 107 -32.18 -19.78 -26.33
C LEU A 107 -31.07 -18.86 -25.86
N LYS A 108 -29.83 -19.09 -26.26
CA LYS A 108 -28.69 -18.26 -25.80
C LYS A 108 -28.85 -16.78 -26.16
N ASP A 109 -29.41 -16.47 -27.32
CA ASP A 109 -29.64 -15.09 -27.77
C ASP A 109 -30.81 -14.38 -27.05
N TYR A 110 -31.59 -15.11 -26.26
CA TYR A 110 -32.72 -14.59 -25.49
C TYR A 110 -32.44 -14.48 -23.98
N VAL A 111 -31.23 -14.86 -23.54
CA VAL A 111 -30.82 -14.76 -22.14
C VAL A 111 -30.40 -13.32 -21.84
N ASP A 112 -30.90 -12.78 -20.76
CA ASP A 112 -30.49 -11.50 -20.22
C ASP A 112 -29.21 -11.69 -19.37
N TYR A 113 -28.06 -11.73 -20.05
CA TYR A 113 -26.77 -11.94 -19.42
C TYR A 113 -26.35 -10.77 -18.51
N GLU A 114 -26.73 -9.53 -18.87
CA GLU A 114 -26.45 -8.34 -18.07
C GLU A 114 -27.12 -8.42 -16.68
N SER A 115 -28.42 -8.75 -16.65
CA SER A 115 -29.12 -8.93 -15.37
C SER A 115 -28.56 -10.07 -14.57
N TYR A 116 -28.20 -11.19 -15.22
CA TYR A 116 -27.60 -12.34 -14.56
C TYR A 116 -26.22 -11.99 -13.98
N GLY A 117 -25.35 -11.32 -14.71
CA GLY A 117 -24.03 -10.90 -14.23
C GLY A 117 -24.11 -9.87 -13.09
N ARG A 118 -25.11 -8.95 -13.15
CA ARG A 118 -25.37 -8.01 -12.05
C ARG A 118 -25.74 -8.73 -10.75
N ASP A 119 -26.58 -9.76 -10.83
CA ASP A 119 -26.95 -10.56 -9.67
C ASP A 119 -25.73 -11.31 -9.10
N ILE A 120 -24.86 -11.85 -9.98
CA ILE A 120 -23.62 -12.51 -9.57
C ILE A 120 -22.68 -11.50 -8.88
N SER A 121 -22.36 -10.36 -9.50
CA SER A 121 -21.45 -9.39 -8.93
C SER A 121 -21.92 -8.88 -7.56
N THR A 122 -23.23 -8.72 -7.39
CA THR A 122 -23.83 -8.34 -6.11
C THR A 122 -23.67 -9.43 -5.05
N ASN A 123 -23.88 -10.69 -5.43
CA ASN A 123 -23.80 -11.83 -4.48
C ASN A 123 -22.36 -12.11 -4.04
N GLU A 124 -21.39 -11.90 -4.93
CA GLU A 124 -19.96 -12.14 -4.67
C GLU A 124 -19.27 -10.91 -4.06
N ASN A 125 -19.96 -9.76 -3.95
CA ASN A 125 -19.37 -8.45 -3.65
C ASN A 125 -18.20 -8.12 -4.58
N GLY A 126 -18.33 -8.49 -5.85
CA GLY A 126 -17.31 -8.26 -6.86
C GLY A 126 -17.28 -6.82 -7.33
N HIS A 127 -16.18 -6.44 -7.94
CA HIS A 127 -15.94 -5.08 -8.41
C HIS A 127 -15.39 -5.08 -9.84
N PHE A 128 -15.97 -4.24 -10.71
CA PHE A 128 -15.43 -3.98 -12.04
C PHE A 128 -14.40 -2.86 -11.96
N SER A 129 -13.14 -3.21 -12.21
CA SER A 129 -12.01 -2.29 -12.26
C SER A 129 -11.68 -1.90 -13.70
N HIS A 130 -10.73 -0.99 -13.88
CA HIS A 130 -10.28 -0.58 -15.23
C HIS A 130 -9.69 -1.73 -16.05
N GLY A 131 -9.20 -2.79 -15.43
CA GLY A 131 -8.54 -3.93 -16.12
C GLY A 131 -9.33 -5.22 -16.12
N GLY A 132 -10.52 -5.27 -15.51
CA GLY A 132 -11.32 -6.49 -15.42
C GLY A 132 -12.17 -6.55 -14.16
N TYR A 133 -12.66 -7.74 -13.85
CA TYR A 133 -13.50 -8.02 -12.69
C TYR A 133 -12.68 -8.68 -11.57
N VAL A 134 -12.85 -8.22 -10.35
CA VAL A 134 -12.13 -8.72 -9.16
C VAL A 134 -13.12 -9.09 -8.06
N ILE A 135 -12.82 -10.21 -7.37
CA ILE A 135 -13.55 -10.64 -6.17
C ILE A 135 -12.57 -10.97 -5.05
N GLN A 136 -13.00 -10.69 -3.82
CA GLN A 136 -12.30 -11.16 -2.63
C GLN A 136 -12.89 -12.50 -2.20
N THR A 137 -12.09 -13.56 -2.15
CA THR A 137 -12.52 -14.93 -1.88
C THR A 137 -12.46 -15.31 -0.41
N ASP A 138 -11.60 -14.63 0.38
CA ASP A 138 -11.47 -14.88 1.82
C ASP A 138 -11.07 -13.59 2.55
N THR A 139 -11.07 -13.63 3.88
CA THR A 139 -10.65 -12.51 4.73
C THR A 139 -9.13 -12.39 4.72
N LEU A 140 -8.62 -11.18 4.54
CA LEU A 140 -7.19 -10.91 4.59
C LEU A 140 -6.61 -11.26 5.97
N LYS A 141 -5.41 -11.79 5.98
CA LYS A 141 -4.61 -11.97 7.19
C LYS A 141 -3.83 -10.68 7.46
N GLU A 142 -3.83 -10.23 8.70
CA GLU A 142 -2.95 -9.17 9.12
C GLU A 142 -1.52 -9.75 9.25
N ILE A 143 -0.71 -9.55 8.21
CA ILE A 143 0.69 -10.03 8.11
C ILE A 143 1.63 -8.91 8.55
N TYR A 144 1.36 -7.69 8.09
CA TYR A 144 2.09 -6.49 8.40
C TYR A 144 1.42 -5.71 9.53
N HIS A 145 2.15 -5.42 10.62
CA HIS A 145 1.64 -4.73 11.80
C HIS A 145 2.29 -3.36 12.03
N GLY A 146 3.29 -3.01 11.21
CA GLY A 146 3.98 -1.73 11.30
C GLY A 146 5.47 -1.79 10.97
N THR A 147 6.16 -0.66 11.15
CA THR A 147 7.55 -0.46 10.70
C THR A 147 8.58 -1.43 11.29
N GLU A 148 8.26 -2.12 12.38
CA GLU A 148 9.15 -3.15 12.97
C GLU A 148 9.23 -4.40 12.10
N ASP A 149 8.18 -4.70 11.34
CA ASP A 149 8.10 -5.86 10.44
C ASP A 149 8.88 -5.64 9.13
N ILE A 150 9.22 -4.38 8.81
CA ILE A 150 9.93 -4.04 7.58
C ILE A 150 11.34 -4.65 7.60
N PRO A 151 11.72 -5.45 6.57
CA PRO A 151 13.08 -5.93 6.39
C PRO A 151 14.10 -4.78 6.41
N LYS A 152 15.27 -5.01 7.00
CA LYS A 152 16.29 -3.96 7.15
C LYS A 152 16.75 -3.38 5.81
N GLU A 153 16.76 -4.19 4.77
CA GLU A 153 17.09 -3.84 3.40
C GLU A 153 16.07 -2.88 2.76
N HIS A 154 14.82 -2.89 3.25
CA HIS A 154 13.77 -1.99 2.79
C HIS A 154 13.69 -0.69 3.60
N LYS A 155 14.46 -0.56 4.69
CA LYS A 155 14.47 0.66 5.50
C LYS A 155 15.42 1.70 4.91
N ILE A 156 14.89 2.87 4.52
CA ILE A 156 15.68 4.01 4.01
C ILE A 156 16.44 4.67 5.15
N PHE A 157 15.81 4.78 6.31
CA PHE A 157 16.37 5.37 7.52
C PHE A 157 16.83 4.31 8.52
N ALA A 158 17.38 3.19 8.04
CA ALA A 158 18.11 2.27 8.90
C ALA A 158 19.31 3.02 9.49
N LEU A 159 19.06 3.90 10.46
CA LEU A 159 20.11 4.36 11.37
C LEU A 159 20.66 3.09 12.01
N PRO A 160 21.99 2.83 11.93
CA PRO A 160 22.58 1.75 12.70
C PRO A 160 22.09 1.97 14.13
N GLN A 161 21.42 0.95 14.70
CA GLN A 161 21.06 1.00 16.12
C GLN A 161 22.36 1.02 16.88
N LEU A 162 22.85 2.24 17.12
CA LEU A 162 24.01 2.45 18.00
C LEU A 162 23.67 1.82 19.34
N SER A 163 24.52 0.94 19.82
CA SER A 163 24.40 0.40 21.17
C SER A 163 24.29 1.58 22.16
N ILE A 164 23.66 1.39 23.30
CA ILE A 164 23.54 2.43 24.36
C ILE A 164 24.89 3.09 24.63
N ARG A 165 25.97 2.31 24.56
CA ARG A 165 27.35 2.79 24.77
C ARG A 165 27.79 3.75 23.65
N GLU A 166 27.45 3.45 22.39
CA GLU A 166 27.77 4.30 21.24
C GLU A 166 26.92 5.56 21.23
N GLN A 167 25.63 5.47 21.60
CA GLN A 167 24.74 6.63 21.78
C GLN A 167 25.29 7.56 22.87
N MET A 168 25.70 7.01 24.01
CA MET A 168 26.30 7.79 25.08
C MET A 168 27.63 8.45 24.68
N ALA A 169 28.45 7.78 23.86
CA ALA A 169 29.67 8.34 23.34
C ALA A 169 29.38 9.52 22.37
N ALA A 170 28.42 9.36 21.49
CA ALA A 170 27.98 10.41 20.57
C ALA A 170 27.40 11.63 21.32
N TYR A 171 26.56 11.41 22.33
CA TYR A 171 26.05 12.49 23.19
C TYR A 171 27.16 13.21 23.94
N LYS A 172 28.15 12.48 24.45
CA LYS A 172 29.29 13.07 25.15
C LYS A 172 30.10 13.97 24.21
N GLU A 173 30.35 13.52 22.98
CA GLU A 173 31.06 14.33 21.97
C GLU A 173 30.32 15.62 21.65
N VAL A 174 28.96 15.59 21.56
CA VAL A 174 28.13 16.78 21.34
C VAL A 174 28.22 17.72 22.55
N ILE A 175 28.14 17.22 23.77
CA ILE A 175 28.24 18.03 25.01
C ILE A 175 29.62 18.67 25.10
N ASP A 176 30.70 17.94 24.82
CA ASP A 176 32.07 18.46 24.86
C ASP A 176 32.30 19.54 23.78
N ARG A 177 31.59 19.46 22.64
CA ARG A 177 31.65 20.44 21.56
C ARG A 177 30.86 21.70 21.86
N PHE A 178 29.80 21.61 22.67
CA PHE A 178 28.94 22.70 23.10
C PHE A 178 28.80 22.70 24.62
N PRO A 179 29.89 23.06 25.38
CA PRO A 179 29.80 23.10 26.82
C PRO A 179 28.69 24.06 27.27
N PRO A 180 27.93 23.75 28.33
CA PRO A 180 26.90 24.63 28.85
C PRO A 180 27.52 25.98 29.16
N ALA A 181 26.80 27.07 28.76
CA ALA A 181 27.29 28.45 29.01
C ALA A 181 27.59 28.60 30.51
N ALA A 182 28.85 28.91 30.82
CA ALA A 182 29.27 29.15 32.18
C ALA A 182 28.35 30.21 32.84
N ASP A 183 27.91 29.87 34.04
CA ASP A 183 27.03 30.69 34.87
C ASP A 183 27.50 32.14 34.83
N ARG A 184 26.69 33.01 34.22
CA ARG A 184 26.97 34.46 34.22
C ARG A 184 26.78 34.89 35.66
N ALA A 185 27.88 35.10 36.36
CA ALA A 185 27.88 35.70 37.67
C ALA A 185 26.99 36.96 37.66
N HIS A 186 25.94 36.96 38.47
CA HIS A 186 25.20 38.19 38.77
C HIS A 186 26.16 39.23 39.35
N PRO A 187 26.24 40.45 38.81
CA PRO A 187 26.91 41.52 39.54
C PRO A 187 26.03 41.88 40.75
N GLU A 188 26.60 41.80 41.95
CA GLU A 188 25.95 42.31 43.14
C GLU A 188 25.73 43.82 43.02
N PRO A 189 24.55 44.34 43.46
CA PRO A 189 24.31 45.79 43.50
C PRO A 189 25.09 46.41 44.62
N GLY A 190 25.97 47.36 44.29
CA GLY A 190 26.61 48.29 45.19
C GLY A 190 25.70 49.48 45.56
#